data_e18523cc5abebb6ad6ffbf7d16c6fe47
#
_entry.id   e18523cc5abebb6ad6ffbf7d16c6fe47
#
_cell.length_a   1.000
_cell.length_b   1.000
_cell.length_c   1.000
_cell.angle_alpha   90.00
_cell.angle_beta   90.00
_cell.angle_gamma   90.00
#
_symmetry.space_group_name_H-M   'P 1'
#
loop_
_entity.id
_entity.type
_entity.pdbx_description
1 polymer ?
#
loop_
_entity_poly.entity_id
_entity_poly.type
_entity_poly.pdbx_seq_one_letter_code
_entity_poly.pdbx_strand_id
1 'polypeptide(L)'
;MTTNVSIPQYRTDIYSTQSILDPYPHYATLRTLGPVVWLPHQQVFAISRYADCKAVLLDDETFVSGDGVALNPVANRLGRGTTLNSDGDEHATKRSVLAHRLTPKAVRKMTSAVQEKAEGIVDAALSKQSVDGVDDLATALPMSIVPDLVGWPEDGREDLLRWAGATFDSLGPVNRHSVAAVKGAAEMLAFSRRVVRERSVIPGSMGDDVLKAADENKIAKSSCPALMIDYLGPSLDTTIGAISGALDLFARHPQQWQAIRQNPDLIPNAVNEVVRYESPIRAFSRRAVRDVEIDGSRVPKGARVLVIYASANRDEREWDNPDAFDITRDAARQLGFGSGVHGCAGQGLARLETQTMLRVLARRVERFVPAGTPKRAVNN
;
A
#
# COMPACT_ATOMS: atom_id res chain seq x y z
N MET A 1 -36.54 5.58 -20.86
CA MET A 1 -36.92 5.97 -19.51
C MET A 1 -35.80 5.55 -18.59
N THR A 2 -34.87 6.45 -18.29
CA THR A 2 -33.78 6.19 -17.32
C THR A 2 -34.39 6.22 -15.93
N THR A 3 -34.63 5.07 -15.36
CA THR A 3 -34.99 4.94 -13.93
C THR A 3 -33.85 5.55 -13.13
N ASN A 4 -34.10 6.69 -12.52
CA ASN A 4 -33.16 7.32 -11.58
C ASN A 4 -33.05 6.40 -10.38
N VAL A 5 -32.09 5.46 -10.41
CA VAL A 5 -31.85 4.55 -9.30
C VAL A 5 -31.29 5.39 -8.15
N SER A 6 -32.05 5.50 -7.07
CA SER A 6 -31.59 6.19 -5.86
C SER A 6 -30.35 5.48 -5.33
N ILE A 7 -29.21 6.20 -5.22
CA ILE A 7 -27.96 5.65 -4.70
C ILE A 7 -28.16 5.26 -3.23
N PRO A 8 -27.92 4.00 -2.86
CA PRO A 8 -28.07 3.55 -1.49
C PRO A 8 -27.05 4.26 -0.57
N GLN A 9 -27.42 4.41 0.72
CA GLN A 9 -26.57 5.02 1.73
C GLN A 9 -26.14 3.98 2.77
N TYR A 10 -24.89 4.06 3.18
CA TYR A 10 -24.37 3.30 4.31
C TYR A 10 -23.93 4.25 5.42
N ARG A 11 -24.68 4.25 6.54
CA ARG A 11 -24.55 5.26 7.60
C ARG A 11 -23.58 4.87 8.72
N THR A 12 -22.96 3.69 8.67
CA THR A 12 -21.91 3.34 9.62
C THR A 12 -20.60 4.01 9.23
N ASP A 13 -19.90 4.59 10.21
CA ASP A 13 -18.57 5.15 9.99
C ASP A 13 -17.54 4.03 9.81
N ILE A 14 -17.13 3.79 8.57
CA ILE A 14 -16.12 2.77 8.23
C ILE A 14 -14.69 3.14 8.67
N TYR A 15 -14.48 4.37 9.15
CA TYR A 15 -13.23 4.86 9.72
C TYR A 15 -13.29 5.01 11.26
N SER A 16 -14.34 4.50 11.91
CA SER A 16 -14.32 4.33 13.36
C SER A 16 -13.25 3.29 13.75
N THR A 17 -12.71 3.39 14.96
CA THR A 17 -11.69 2.43 15.43
C THR A 17 -12.17 0.98 15.31
N GLN A 18 -13.43 0.71 15.66
CA GLN A 18 -14.02 -0.63 15.58
C GLN A 18 -14.08 -1.11 14.12
N SER A 19 -14.53 -0.25 13.20
CA SER A 19 -14.62 -0.59 11.77
C SER A 19 -13.22 -0.77 11.14
N ILE A 20 -12.23 0.00 11.57
CA ILE A 20 -10.84 -0.17 11.10
C ILE A 20 -10.27 -1.52 11.55
N LEU A 21 -10.55 -1.96 12.78
CA LEU A 21 -10.07 -3.24 13.31
C LEU A 21 -10.70 -4.44 12.62
N ASP A 22 -11.99 -4.36 12.25
CA ASP A 22 -12.69 -5.39 11.49
C ASP A 22 -13.55 -4.77 10.37
N PRO A 23 -12.95 -4.45 9.21
CA PRO A 23 -13.65 -3.75 8.14
C PRO A 23 -14.50 -4.66 7.24
N TYR A 24 -14.24 -5.95 7.21
CA TYR A 24 -14.80 -6.87 6.22
C TYR A 24 -16.31 -7.02 6.27
N PRO A 25 -16.99 -7.07 7.44
CA PRO A 25 -18.45 -7.08 7.50
C PRO A 25 -19.09 -5.83 6.86
N HIS A 26 -18.43 -4.66 7.03
CA HIS A 26 -18.88 -3.41 6.39
C HIS A 26 -18.71 -3.49 4.88
N TYR A 27 -17.59 -4.02 4.41
CA TYR A 27 -17.32 -4.19 2.98
C TYR A 27 -18.28 -5.17 2.30
N ALA A 28 -18.61 -6.27 2.94
CA ALA A 28 -19.64 -7.20 2.45
C ALA A 28 -21.01 -6.51 2.31
N THR A 29 -21.38 -5.70 3.30
CA THR A 29 -22.61 -4.90 3.24
C THR A 29 -22.58 -3.90 2.08
N LEU A 30 -21.46 -3.20 1.88
CA LEU A 30 -21.32 -2.26 0.77
C LEU A 30 -21.49 -2.94 -0.60
N ARG A 31 -20.86 -4.11 -0.80
CA ARG A 31 -21.02 -4.89 -2.04
C ARG A 31 -22.46 -5.32 -2.30
N THR A 32 -23.19 -5.67 -1.23
CA THR A 32 -24.61 -6.05 -1.31
C THR A 32 -25.50 -4.88 -1.68
N LEU A 33 -25.24 -3.69 -1.11
CA LEU A 33 -26.05 -2.49 -1.33
C LEU A 33 -26.02 -2.01 -2.80
N GLY A 34 -24.90 -2.13 -3.49
CA GLY A 34 -24.83 -1.75 -4.90
C GLY A 34 -23.43 -1.48 -5.42
N PRO A 35 -23.30 -1.15 -6.71
CA PRO A 35 -22.01 -0.79 -7.33
C PRO A 35 -21.46 0.53 -6.79
N VAL A 36 -22.36 1.47 -6.45
CA VAL A 36 -22.05 2.78 -5.88
C VAL A 36 -22.87 2.98 -4.62
N VAL A 37 -22.24 3.29 -3.50
CA VAL A 37 -22.88 3.51 -2.21
C VAL A 37 -22.42 4.85 -1.63
N TRP A 38 -23.36 5.71 -1.21
CA TRP A 38 -23.03 6.96 -0.55
C TRP A 38 -22.64 6.73 0.91
N LEU A 39 -21.50 7.27 1.33
CA LEU A 39 -21.00 7.27 2.71
C LEU A 39 -21.20 8.66 3.33
N PRO A 40 -22.26 8.89 4.12
CA PRO A 40 -22.57 10.23 4.67
C PRO A 40 -21.50 10.76 5.62
N HIS A 41 -20.82 9.89 6.39
CA HIS A 41 -19.75 10.30 7.31
C HIS A 41 -18.53 10.85 6.59
N GLN A 42 -18.16 10.24 5.45
CA GLN A 42 -17.00 10.63 4.67
C GLN A 42 -17.35 11.59 3.51
N GLN A 43 -18.65 11.74 3.20
CA GLN A 43 -19.17 12.50 2.06
C GLN A 43 -18.54 12.10 0.72
N VAL A 44 -18.47 10.78 0.48
CA VAL A 44 -17.91 10.19 -0.74
C VAL A 44 -18.77 9.03 -1.24
N PHE A 45 -18.62 8.68 -2.49
CA PHE A 45 -19.19 7.48 -3.07
C PHE A 45 -18.20 6.31 -2.90
N ALA A 46 -18.62 5.21 -2.29
CA ALA A 46 -17.83 4.00 -2.17
C ALA A 46 -18.05 3.09 -3.38
N ILE A 47 -16.95 2.60 -3.94
CA ILE A 47 -16.90 1.56 -4.96
C ILE A 47 -16.23 0.36 -4.32
N SER A 48 -16.97 -0.76 -4.19
CA SER A 48 -16.55 -1.89 -3.35
C SER A 48 -16.53 -3.25 -4.05
N ARG A 49 -17.17 -3.38 -5.24
CA ARG A 49 -17.16 -4.59 -6.06
C ARG A 49 -15.91 -4.66 -6.92
N TYR A 50 -15.41 -5.85 -7.18
CA TYR A 50 -14.15 -6.06 -7.92
C TYR A 50 -14.18 -5.44 -9.32
N ALA A 51 -15.20 -5.76 -10.12
CA ALA A 51 -15.32 -5.28 -11.49
C ALA A 51 -15.35 -3.74 -11.54
N ASP A 52 -16.14 -3.12 -10.66
CA ASP A 52 -16.30 -1.67 -10.60
C ASP A 52 -15.02 -0.98 -10.11
N CYS A 53 -14.37 -1.52 -9.08
CA CYS A 53 -13.06 -1.02 -8.62
C CYS A 53 -12.02 -1.06 -9.73
N LYS A 54 -11.95 -2.18 -10.45
CA LYS A 54 -11.01 -2.36 -11.56
C LYS A 54 -11.31 -1.38 -12.71
N ALA A 55 -12.58 -1.20 -13.05
CA ALA A 55 -13.00 -0.25 -14.08
C ALA A 55 -12.60 1.19 -13.73
N VAL A 56 -12.86 1.63 -12.49
CA VAL A 56 -12.46 2.96 -11.99
C VAL A 56 -10.93 3.14 -12.02
N LEU A 57 -10.17 2.11 -11.69
CA LEU A 57 -8.69 2.18 -11.69
C LEU A 57 -8.08 2.21 -13.09
N LEU A 58 -8.79 1.70 -14.09
CA LEU A 58 -8.35 1.69 -15.49
C LEU A 58 -8.78 2.95 -16.27
N ASP A 59 -9.78 3.69 -15.79
CA ASP A 59 -10.29 4.93 -16.41
C ASP A 59 -9.68 6.15 -15.70
N ASP A 60 -8.38 6.35 -15.86
CA ASP A 60 -7.63 7.46 -15.26
C ASP A 60 -7.95 8.83 -15.90
N GLU A 61 -8.57 8.86 -17.08
CA GLU A 61 -9.08 10.09 -17.69
C GLU A 61 -10.35 10.59 -17.01
N THR A 62 -11.21 9.70 -16.50
CA THR A 62 -12.43 10.07 -15.78
C THR A 62 -12.22 10.21 -14.28
N PHE A 63 -11.41 9.30 -13.70
CA PHE A 63 -11.18 9.19 -12.27
C PHE A 63 -9.74 9.56 -11.92
N VAL A 64 -9.50 10.87 -11.80
CA VAL A 64 -8.15 11.42 -11.64
C VAL A 64 -7.61 11.26 -10.22
N SER A 65 -6.29 11.14 -10.14
CA SER A 65 -5.50 11.13 -8.90
C SER A 65 -4.91 12.50 -8.54
N GLY A 66 -4.74 13.40 -9.52
CA GLY A 66 -4.08 14.70 -9.34
C GLY A 66 -4.79 15.64 -8.36
N ASP A 67 -6.10 15.46 -8.17
CA ASP A 67 -6.87 16.15 -7.11
C ASP A 67 -6.67 15.53 -5.72
N GLY A 68 -5.75 14.55 -5.61
CA GLY A 68 -5.39 13.83 -4.40
C GLY A 68 -6.17 12.53 -4.22
N VAL A 69 -5.52 11.55 -3.62
CA VAL A 69 -6.07 10.20 -3.37
C VAL A 69 -6.57 10.00 -1.94
N ALA A 70 -6.33 10.97 -1.06
CA ALA A 70 -6.78 10.96 0.33
C ALA A 70 -8.24 11.40 0.46
N LEU A 71 -8.87 11.05 1.58
CA LEU A 71 -10.14 11.67 2.00
C LEU A 71 -9.91 13.02 2.70
N ASN A 72 -8.73 13.22 3.27
CA ASN A 72 -8.32 14.45 3.92
C ASN A 72 -7.90 15.52 2.90
N PRO A 73 -8.60 16.68 2.79
CA PRO A 73 -8.26 17.71 1.83
C PRO A 73 -6.91 18.39 2.10
N VAL A 74 -6.46 18.42 3.37
CA VAL A 74 -5.15 18.99 3.71
C VAL A 74 -4.05 18.06 3.20
N ALA A 75 -4.18 16.74 3.41
CA ALA A 75 -3.25 15.76 2.88
C ALA A 75 -3.17 15.82 1.34
N ASN A 76 -4.29 15.98 0.64
CA ASN A 76 -4.30 16.16 -0.80
C ASN A 76 -3.55 17.41 -1.25
N ARG A 77 -3.67 18.53 -0.52
CA ARG A 77 -2.92 19.75 -0.83
C ARG A 77 -1.42 19.58 -0.60
N LEU A 78 -1.02 18.94 0.50
CA LEU A 78 0.38 18.70 0.84
C LEU A 78 1.03 17.62 -0.05
N GLY A 79 0.24 16.65 -0.53
CA GLY A 79 0.68 15.60 -1.44
C GLY A 79 0.84 16.04 -2.91
N ARG A 80 0.56 17.30 -3.25
CA ARG A 80 0.83 17.82 -4.60
C ARG A 80 2.32 17.71 -4.92
N GLY A 81 2.62 17.31 -6.14
CA GLY A 81 4.00 17.11 -6.58
C GLY A 81 4.49 15.68 -6.46
N THR A 82 3.73 14.77 -5.81
CA THR A 82 4.02 13.33 -5.81
C THR A 82 3.62 12.68 -7.14
N THR A 83 4.18 11.51 -7.44
CA THR A 83 3.74 10.66 -8.55
C THR A 83 2.31 10.20 -8.34
N LEU A 84 1.96 9.85 -7.11
CA LEU A 84 0.64 9.35 -6.72
C LEU A 84 -0.48 10.40 -6.97
N ASN A 85 -0.19 11.69 -6.71
CA ASN A 85 -1.14 12.78 -6.90
C ASN A 85 -0.81 13.59 -8.17
N SER A 86 -0.71 12.92 -9.29
CA SER A 86 -0.54 13.51 -10.62
C SER A 86 -1.25 12.64 -11.67
N ASP A 87 -1.54 13.21 -12.84
CA ASP A 87 -2.22 12.52 -13.94
C ASP A 87 -1.49 12.78 -15.27
N GLY A 88 -1.84 12.03 -16.32
CA GLY A 88 -1.36 12.24 -17.67
C GLY A 88 0.15 12.34 -17.80
N ASP A 89 0.63 13.31 -18.58
CA ASP A 89 2.05 13.52 -18.88
C ASP A 89 2.87 13.87 -17.63
N GLU A 90 2.28 14.58 -16.66
CA GLU A 90 2.95 14.90 -15.40
C GLU A 90 3.25 13.62 -14.61
N HIS A 91 2.25 12.73 -14.49
CA HIS A 91 2.43 11.42 -13.85
C HIS A 91 3.48 10.59 -14.60
N ALA A 92 3.36 10.48 -15.93
CA ALA A 92 4.29 9.70 -16.75
C ALA A 92 5.73 10.20 -16.59
N THR A 93 5.94 11.52 -16.59
CA THR A 93 7.25 12.14 -16.41
C THR A 93 7.85 11.80 -15.04
N LYS A 94 7.11 12.04 -13.95
CA LYS A 94 7.57 11.76 -12.58
C LYS A 94 7.87 10.28 -12.37
N ARG A 95 6.98 9.41 -12.86
CA ARG A 95 7.16 7.95 -12.76
C ARG A 95 8.40 7.49 -13.53
N SER A 96 8.69 8.07 -14.69
CA SER A 96 9.82 7.69 -15.53
C SER A 96 11.19 7.94 -14.84
N VAL A 97 11.27 8.93 -13.96
CA VAL A 97 12.51 9.27 -13.23
C VAL A 97 13.03 8.06 -12.45
N LEU A 98 12.14 7.28 -11.84
CA LEU A 98 12.50 6.17 -10.95
C LEU A 98 12.15 4.78 -11.50
N ALA A 99 11.41 4.72 -12.62
CA ALA A 99 10.93 3.45 -13.19
C ALA A 99 12.07 2.47 -13.49
N HIS A 100 13.22 2.97 -13.95
CA HIS A 100 14.38 2.12 -14.29
C HIS A 100 14.95 1.37 -13.10
N ARG A 101 14.79 1.89 -11.86
CA ARG A 101 15.20 1.27 -10.59
C ARG A 101 14.31 0.11 -10.15
N LEU A 102 13.06 0.12 -10.63
CA LEU A 102 12.02 -0.83 -10.22
C LEU A 102 11.64 -1.80 -11.34
N THR A 103 12.40 -1.79 -12.45
CA THR A 103 12.22 -2.79 -13.51
C THR A 103 12.50 -4.21 -13.00
N PRO A 104 11.92 -5.26 -13.59
CA PRO A 104 12.22 -6.64 -13.22
C PRO A 104 13.71 -6.98 -13.27
N LYS A 105 14.47 -6.36 -14.19
CA LYS A 105 15.93 -6.53 -14.30
C LYS A 105 16.66 -5.89 -13.12
N ALA A 106 16.25 -4.68 -12.70
CA ALA A 106 16.86 -3.98 -11.57
C ALA A 106 16.55 -4.70 -10.25
N VAL A 107 15.30 -5.11 -10.04
CA VAL A 107 14.88 -5.85 -8.85
C VAL A 107 15.62 -7.19 -8.74
N ARG A 108 15.79 -7.93 -9.84
CA ARG A 108 16.60 -9.17 -9.83
C ARG A 108 18.04 -8.96 -9.37
N LYS A 109 18.66 -7.82 -9.66
CA LYS A 109 20.02 -7.52 -9.18
C LYS A 109 20.11 -7.36 -7.67
N MET A 110 19.00 -7.07 -7.01
CA MET A 110 18.94 -6.93 -5.55
C MET A 110 18.77 -8.29 -4.83
N THR A 111 18.45 -9.37 -5.55
CA THR A 111 18.07 -10.65 -4.96
C THR A 111 19.11 -11.17 -3.95
N SER A 112 20.41 -11.15 -4.29
CA SER A 112 21.46 -11.65 -3.39
C SER A 112 21.59 -10.80 -2.12
N ALA A 113 21.53 -9.47 -2.24
CA ALA A 113 21.62 -8.59 -1.09
C ALA A 113 20.38 -8.72 -0.17
N VAL A 114 19.18 -8.83 -0.76
CA VAL A 114 17.95 -9.06 0.00
C VAL A 114 17.98 -10.42 0.71
N GLN A 115 18.52 -11.46 0.04
CA GLN A 115 18.68 -12.79 0.61
C GLN A 115 19.64 -12.78 1.83
N GLU A 116 20.80 -12.17 1.68
CA GLU A 116 21.80 -12.06 2.76
C GLU A 116 21.23 -11.33 3.99
N LYS A 117 20.56 -10.20 3.76
CA LYS A 117 19.91 -9.44 4.84
C LYS A 117 18.82 -10.26 5.52
N ALA A 118 17.96 -10.95 4.76
CA ALA A 118 16.89 -11.77 5.32
C ALA A 118 17.47 -12.94 6.15
N GLU A 119 18.54 -13.60 5.70
CA GLU A 119 19.21 -14.66 6.44
C GLU A 119 19.76 -14.15 7.78
N GLY A 120 20.48 -13.02 7.77
CA GLY A 120 21.01 -12.42 9.01
C GLY A 120 19.91 -12.01 9.99
N ILE A 121 18.79 -11.45 9.49
CA ILE A 121 17.62 -11.07 10.31
C ILE A 121 16.99 -12.32 10.95
N VAL A 122 16.78 -13.38 10.18
CA VAL A 122 16.19 -14.62 10.69
C VAL A 122 17.14 -15.30 11.68
N ASP A 123 18.46 -15.31 11.44
CA ASP A 123 19.44 -15.84 12.39
C ASP A 123 19.40 -15.07 13.72
N ALA A 124 19.36 -13.76 13.68
CA ALA A 124 19.24 -12.93 14.88
C ALA A 124 17.92 -13.17 15.63
N ALA A 125 16.81 -13.30 14.91
CA ALA A 125 15.50 -13.59 15.51
C ALA A 125 15.49 -14.99 16.17
N LEU A 126 16.01 -16.01 15.50
CA LEU A 126 16.06 -17.38 16.02
C LEU A 126 17.01 -17.58 17.22
N SER A 127 17.90 -16.63 17.48
CA SER A 127 18.74 -16.63 18.69
C SER A 127 17.96 -16.20 19.95
N LYS A 128 16.75 -15.66 19.80
CA LYS A 128 15.89 -15.19 20.90
C LYS A 128 15.01 -16.33 21.42
N GLN A 129 14.62 -16.26 22.69
CA GLN A 129 13.64 -17.18 23.28
C GLN A 129 12.22 -16.96 22.77
N SER A 130 11.89 -15.70 22.43
CA SER A 130 10.62 -15.29 21.85
C SER A 130 10.91 -14.25 20.78
N VAL A 131 10.21 -14.36 19.65
CA VAL A 131 10.39 -13.49 18.48
C VAL A 131 9.15 -12.62 18.34
N ASP A 132 9.34 -11.30 18.24
CA ASP A 132 8.29 -10.43 17.75
C ASP A 132 8.26 -10.47 16.22
N GLY A 133 7.19 -11.05 15.66
CA GLY A 133 7.06 -11.21 14.21
C GLY A 133 7.05 -9.90 13.44
N VAL A 134 6.61 -8.80 14.08
CA VAL A 134 6.59 -7.48 13.46
C VAL A 134 7.94 -6.80 13.56
N ASP A 135 8.46 -6.62 14.78
CA ASP A 135 9.68 -5.85 15.00
C ASP A 135 10.93 -6.60 14.55
N ASP A 136 11.04 -7.90 14.88
CA ASP A 136 12.25 -8.69 14.62
C ASP A 136 12.35 -9.18 13.17
N LEU A 137 11.22 -9.31 12.46
CA LEU A 137 11.19 -9.90 11.11
C LEU A 137 10.60 -8.91 10.08
N ALA A 138 9.32 -8.54 10.24
CA ALA A 138 8.61 -7.81 9.19
C ALA A 138 9.15 -6.38 9.00
N THR A 139 9.52 -5.71 10.07
CA THR A 139 10.11 -4.36 10.06
C THR A 139 11.57 -4.38 9.66
N ALA A 140 12.33 -5.34 10.17
CA ALA A 140 13.78 -5.38 10.02
C ALA A 140 14.23 -5.46 8.55
N LEU A 141 13.54 -6.23 7.70
CA LEU A 141 13.96 -6.40 6.31
C LEU A 141 13.76 -5.12 5.47
N PRO A 142 12.56 -4.52 5.36
CA PRO A 142 12.39 -3.28 4.61
C PRO A 142 13.26 -2.13 5.16
N MET A 143 13.40 -2.00 6.48
CA MET A 143 14.25 -0.98 7.09
C MET A 143 15.74 -1.15 6.75
N SER A 144 16.19 -2.37 6.44
CA SER A 144 17.56 -2.62 6.02
C SER A 144 17.82 -2.35 4.53
N ILE A 145 16.77 -2.15 3.71
CA ILE A 145 16.87 -2.04 2.25
C ILE A 145 16.41 -0.68 1.74
N VAL A 146 15.20 -0.28 2.12
CA VAL A 146 14.51 0.87 1.50
C VAL A 146 15.22 2.21 1.74
N PRO A 147 15.76 2.53 2.94
CA PRO A 147 16.46 3.79 3.16
C PRO A 147 17.67 3.97 2.24
N ASP A 148 18.44 2.91 2.02
CA ASP A 148 19.61 2.92 1.12
C ASP A 148 19.18 3.05 -0.35
N LEU A 149 18.13 2.32 -0.75
CA LEU A 149 17.59 2.38 -2.12
C LEU A 149 17.07 3.77 -2.46
N VAL A 150 16.33 4.39 -1.55
CA VAL A 150 15.83 5.77 -1.72
C VAL A 150 16.96 6.78 -1.60
N GLY A 151 17.99 6.45 -0.85
CA GLY A 151 19.16 7.33 -0.63
C GLY A 151 18.99 8.25 0.56
N TRP A 152 18.25 7.81 1.56
CA TRP A 152 18.01 8.57 2.78
C TRP A 152 19.27 8.55 3.67
N PRO A 153 19.77 9.70 4.16
CA PRO A 153 20.94 9.74 5.03
C PRO A 153 20.68 8.96 6.34
N GLU A 154 21.77 8.60 7.03
CA GLU A 154 21.64 7.81 8.27
C GLU A 154 20.91 8.56 9.37
N ASP A 155 21.20 9.86 9.53
CA ASP A 155 20.46 10.68 10.48
C ASP A 155 18.98 10.77 10.06
N GLY A 156 18.07 10.57 10.99
CA GLY A 156 16.63 10.54 10.79
C GLY A 156 16.05 9.17 10.35
N ARG A 157 16.87 8.13 10.22
CA ARG A 157 16.36 6.77 9.93
C ARG A 157 15.55 6.18 11.10
N GLU A 158 15.84 6.58 12.32
CA GLU A 158 15.11 6.20 13.52
C GLU A 158 13.65 6.69 13.51
N ASP A 159 13.37 7.77 12.78
CA ASP A 159 12.03 8.34 12.67
C ASP A 159 11.20 7.80 11.49
N LEU A 160 11.81 7.05 10.57
CA LEU A 160 11.17 6.67 9.29
C LEU A 160 9.87 5.93 9.45
N LEU A 161 9.77 4.98 10.38
CA LEU A 161 8.54 4.22 10.64
C LEU A 161 7.44 5.12 11.17
N ARG A 162 7.77 6.02 12.10
CA ARG A 162 6.82 6.99 12.65
C ARG A 162 6.32 7.94 11.56
N TRP A 163 7.20 8.40 10.69
CA TRP A 163 6.84 9.28 9.58
C TRP A 163 6.05 8.56 8.50
N ALA A 164 6.41 7.32 8.17
CA ALA A 164 5.66 6.50 7.21
C ALA A 164 4.23 6.25 7.70
N GLY A 165 4.06 5.80 8.95
CA GLY A 165 2.74 5.62 9.55
C GLY A 165 1.91 6.92 9.57
N ALA A 166 2.54 8.07 9.91
CA ALA A 166 1.87 9.38 9.87
C ALA A 166 1.40 9.75 8.45
N THR A 167 2.15 9.38 7.42
CA THR A 167 1.74 9.60 6.03
C THR A 167 0.46 8.84 5.72
N PHE A 168 0.37 7.55 6.09
CA PHE A 168 -0.83 6.73 5.88
C PHE A 168 -2.02 7.21 6.69
N ASP A 169 -1.84 7.54 7.97
CA ASP A 169 -2.89 8.11 8.81
C ASP A 169 -3.47 9.41 8.27
N SER A 170 -2.68 10.15 7.50
CA SER A 170 -3.13 11.38 6.84
C SER A 170 -4.03 11.12 5.61
N LEU A 171 -4.04 9.92 5.04
CA LEU A 171 -4.81 9.60 3.81
C LEU A 171 -6.30 9.36 4.08
N GLY A 172 -6.67 8.94 5.28
CA GLY A 172 -8.07 8.77 5.69
C GLY A 172 -8.82 10.09 5.87
N PRO A 173 -10.02 10.07 6.44
CA PRO A 173 -10.76 11.30 6.74
C PRO A 173 -10.11 12.11 7.85
N VAL A 174 -10.57 13.37 8.00
CA VAL A 174 -10.16 14.19 9.17
C VAL A 174 -10.77 13.60 10.43
N ASN A 175 -9.95 12.90 11.20
CA ASN A 175 -10.31 12.28 12.47
C ASN A 175 -9.12 12.34 13.45
N ARG A 176 -9.24 11.70 14.62
CA ARG A 176 -8.18 11.71 15.65
C ARG A 176 -6.83 11.16 15.13
N HIS A 177 -6.85 10.17 14.21
CA HIS A 177 -5.64 9.55 13.65
C HIS A 177 -4.91 10.53 12.75
N SER A 178 -5.63 11.16 11.80
CA SER A 178 -5.03 12.16 10.92
C SER A 178 -4.54 13.40 11.68
N VAL A 179 -5.23 13.81 12.75
CA VAL A 179 -4.77 14.91 13.63
C VAL A 179 -3.49 14.54 14.37
N ALA A 180 -3.41 13.34 14.93
CA ALA A 180 -2.20 12.83 15.57
C ALA A 180 -1.01 12.71 14.61
N ALA A 181 -1.28 12.40 13.35
CA ALA A 181 -0.29 12.25 12.28
C ALA A 181 0.37 13.58 11.83
N VAL A 182 -0.27 14.74 12.07
CA VAL A 182 0.18 16.04 11.55
C VAL A 182 1.65 16.32 11.87
N LYS A 183 2.07 16.07 13.12
CA LYS A 183 3.44 16.32 13.56
C LYS A 183 4.43 15.46 12.76
N GLY A 184 4.21 14.14 12.68
CA GLY A 184 5.10 13.22 11.97
C GLY A 184 5.18 13.53 10.46
N ALA A 185 4.04 13.83 9.83
CA ALA A 185 4.01 14.22 8.42
C ALA A 185 4.74 15.54 8.15
N ALA A 186 4.61 16.52 9.04
CA ALA A 186 5.32 17.79 8.94
C ALA A 186 6.84 17.64 9.13
N GLU A 187 7.27 16.81 10.08
CA GLU A 187 8.67 16.50 10.32
C GLU A 187 9.29 15.79 9.12
N MET A 188 8.63 14.79 8.56
CA MET A 188 9.08 14.10 7.36
C MET A 188 9.27 15.05 6.17
N LEU A 189 8.31 15.97 5.95
CA LEU A 189 8.41 16.96 4.89
C LEU A 189 9.56 17.94 5.14
N ALA A 190 9.74 18.40 6.38
CA ALA A 190 10.85 19.29 6.75
C ALA A 190 12.21 18.61 6.55
N PHE A 191 12.31 17.34 6.96
CA PHE A 191 13.50 16.53 6.77
C PHE A 191 13.80 16.33 5.28
N SER A 192 12.83 15.92 4.48
CA SER A 192 12.99 15.74 3.03
C SER A 192 13.44 17.04 2.34
N ARG A 193 12.88 18.20 2.73
CA ARG A 193 13.31 19.51 2.24
C ARG A 193 14.76 19.83 2.61
N ARG A 194 15.19 19.44 3.82
CA ARG A 194 16.59 19.59 4.26
C ARG A 194 17.50 18.75 3.40
N VAL A 195 17.20 17.45 3.23
CA VAL A 195 17.98 16.50 2.41
C VAL A 195 18.14 17.01 0.98
N VAL A 196 17.07 17.50 0.36
CA VAL A 196 17.08 18.06 -0.99
C VAL A 196 17.94 19.34 -1.07
N ARG A 197 17.78 20.27 -0.11
CA ARG A 197 18.53 21.52 -0.07
C ARG A 197 20.03 21.29 0.10
N GLU A 198 20.41 20.37 0.98
CA GLU A 198 21.79 20.02 1.32
C GLU A 198 22.36 18.97 0.35
N ARG A 199 21.52 18.41 -0.51
CA ARG A 199 21.89 17.32 -1.43
C ARG A 199 22.56 16.13 -0.72
N SER A 200 22.12 15.86 0.51
CA SER A 200 22.67 14.82 1.38
C SER A 200 22.14 13.43 1.09
N VAL A 201 21.74 13.16 -0.15
CA VAL A 201 21.33 11.84 -0.62
C VAL A 201 22.52 10.93 -0.88
N ILE A 202 22.32 9.62 -0.75
CA ILE A 202 23.35 8.64 -1.11
C ILE A 202 23.57 8.68 -2.62
N PRO A 203 24.82 8.85 -3.11
CA PRO A 203 25.11 8.86 -4.53
C PRO A 203 24.68 7.57 -5.22
N GLY A 204 24.07 7.68 -6.40
CA GLY A 204 23.57 6.54 -7.15
C GLY A 204 22.26 5.94 -6.62
N SER A 205 21.57 6.60 -5.68
CA SER A 205 20.26 6.21 -5.16
C SER A 205 19.10 6.80 -5.98
N MET A 206 17.85 6.46 -5.59
CA MET A 206 16.64 7.08 -6.16
C MET A 206 16.62 8.60 -5.92
N GLY A 207 17.01 9.05 -4.72
CA GLY A 207 17.09 10.48 -4.41
C GLY A 207 18.09 11.22 -5.29
N ASP A 208 19.23 10.61 -5.60
CA ASP A 208 20.21 11.14 -6.54
C ASP A 208 19.64 11.28 -7.96
N ASP A 209 18.84 10.29 -8.41
CA ASP A 209 18.15 10.37 -9.72
C ASP A 209 17.10 11.49 -9.73
N VAL A 210 16.35 11.68 -8.63
CA VAL A 210 15.40 12.79 -8.49
C VAL A 210 16.11 14.14 -8.59
N LEU A 211 17.24 14.32 -7.90
CA LEU A 211 18.00 15.57 -7.95
C LEU A 211 18.60 15.82 -9.34
N LYS A 212 19.14 14.79 -10.01
CA LYS A 212 19.63 14.88 -11.39
C LYS A 212 18.52 15.25 -12.37
N ALA A 213 17.35 14.62 -12.26
CA ALA A 213 16.21 14.96 -13.11
C ALA A 213 15.77 16.42 -12.93
N ALA A 214 15.86 16.97 -11.72
CA ALA A 214 15.57 18.37 -11.46
C ALA A 214 16.66 19.32 -12.02
N ASP A 215 17.93 18.94 -11.95
CA ASP A 215 19.04 19.70 -12.55
C ASP A 215 18.93 19.73 -14.09
N GLU A 216 18.44 18.63 -14.68
CA GLU A 216 18.18 18.52 -16.12
C GLU A 216 16.84 19.16 -16.55
N ASN A 217 16.11 19.81 -15.64
CA ASN A 217 14.79 20.40 -15.85
C ASN A 217 13.71 19.43 -16.35
N LYS A 218 13.85 18.13 -16.12
CA LYS A 218 12.83 17.12 -16.41
C LYS A 218 11.66 17.20 -15.43
N ILE A 219 11.93 17.58 -14.19
CA ILE A 219 10.94 17.81 -13.13
C ILE A 219 11.21 19.14 -12.44
N ALA A 220 10.19 19.72 -11.81
CA ALA A 220 10.34 20.93 -11.02
C ALA A 220 11.17 20.64 -9.74
N LYS A 221 12.12 21.51 -9.40
CA LYS A 221 12.92 21.39 -8.15
C LYS A 221 12.06 21.35 -6.90
N SER A 222 10.92 22.05 -6.92
CA SER A 222 9.92 22.05 -5.83
C SER A 222 9.26 20.69 -5.61
N SER A 223 9.28 19.79 -6.59
CA SER A 223 8.71 18.44 -6.48
C SER A 223 9.65 17.44 -5.83
N CYS A 224 10.96 17.71 -5.76
CA CYS A 224 11.95 16.75 -5.24
C CYS A 224 11.64 16.23 -3.84
N PRO A 225 11.28 17.07 -2.83
CA PRO A 225 10.97 16.57 -1.51
C PRO A 225 9.76 15.62 -1.49
N ALA A 226 8.73 15.95 -2.27
CA ALA A 226 7.52 15.13 -2.36
C ALA A 226 7.81 13.79 -3.05
N LEU A 227 8.60 13.78 -4.13
CA LEU A 227 8.99 12.55 -4.83
C LEU A 227 9.86 11.63 -3.97
N MET A 228 10.73 12.14 -3.11
CA MET A 228 11.51 11.31 -2.20
C MET A 228 10.61 10.64 -1.15
N ILE A 229 9.61 11.36 -0.63
CA ILE A 229 8.62 10.81 0.33
C ILE A 229 7.75 9.74 -0.35
N ASP A 230 7.36 9.98 -1.60
CA ASP A 230 6.45 9.13 -2.39
C ASP A 230 6.97 7.68 -2.57
N TYR A 231 8.29 7.49 -2.53
CA TYR A 231 8.91 6.17 -2.64
C TYR A 231 9.39 5.58 -1.30
N LEU A 232 9.58 6.40 -0.28
CA LEU A 232 10.04 5.92 1.02
C LEU A 232 8.91 5.38 1.89
N GLY A 233 7.94 6.23 2.23
CA GLY A 233 6.84 5.87 3.14
C GLY A 233 6.06 4.64 2.69
N PRO A 234 5.54 4.62 1.44
CA PRO A 234 4.80 3.47 0.93
C PRO A 234 5.60 2.16 0.85
N SER A 235 6.92 2.24 0.65
CA SER A 235 7.75 1.03 0.54
C SER A 235 8.03 0.37 1.89
N LEU A 236 7.95 1.11 2.99
CA LEU A 236 8.13 0.57 4.34
C LEU A 236 6.84 -0.06 4.86
N ASP A 237 5.84 0.75 5.14
CA ASP A 237 4.65 0.35 5.90
C ASP A 237 3.88 -0.80 5.23
N THR A 238 3.71 -0.74 3.90
CA THR A 238 2.94 -1.77 3.16
C THR A 238 3.68 -3.10 3.07
N THR A 239 5.01 -3.10 2.93
CA THR A 239 5.80 -4.33 2.89
C THR A 239 5.87 -4.95 4.28
N ILE A 240 6.01 -4.14 5.33
CA ILE A 240 5.89 -4.57 6.73
C ILE A 240 4.51 -5.22 6.94
N GLY A 241 3.44 -4.57 6.48
CA GLY A 241 2.08 -5.09 6.54
C GLY A 241 1.91 -6.44 5.80
N ALA A 242 2.54 -6.59 4.63
CA ALA A 242 2.50 -7.85 3.88
C ALA A 242 3.26 -8.97 4.59
N ILE A 243 4.46 -8.71 5.11
CA ILE A 243 5.26 -9.72 5.83
C ILE A 243 4.59 -10.09 7.15
N SER A 244 4.16 -9.12 7.96
CA SER A 244 3.49 -9.40 9.25
C SER A 244 2.16 -10.11 9.07
N GLY A 245 1.38 -9.73 8.05
CA GLY A 245 0.15 -10.44 7.67
C GLY A 245 0.41 -11.88 7.24
N ALA A 246 1.49 -12.12 6.49
CA ALA A 246 1.88 -13.49 6.12
C ALA A 246 2.22 -14.33 7.37
N LEU A 247 3.00 -13.78 8.31
CA LEU A 247 3.36 -14.49 9.54
C LEU A 247 2.13 -14.86 10.37
N ASP A 248 1.19 -13.93 10.56
CA ASP A 248 -0.07 -14.19 11.27
C ASP A 248 -0.92 -15.23 10.55
N LEU A 249 -1.06 -15.12 9.22
CA LEU A 249 -1.82 -16.09 8.43
C LEU A 249 -1.22 -17.49 8.51
N PHE A 250 0.08 -17.64 8.38
CA PHE A 250 0.72 -18.95 8.48
C PHE A 250 0.72 -19.52 9.92
N ALA A 251 0.73 -18.67 10.93
CA ALA A 251 0.54 -19.11 12.32
C ALA A 251 -0.87 -19.68 12.54
N ARG A 252 -1.89 -19.09 11.93
CA ARG A 252 -3.29 -19.54 11.98
C ARG A 252 -3.60 -20.71 11.03
N HIS A 253 -2.80 -20.90 9.97
CA HIS A 253 -2.98 -21.94 8.95
C HIS A 253 -1.74 -22.83 8.82
N PRO A 254 -1.38 -23.63 9.85
CA PRO A 254 -0.12 -24.39 9.89
C PRO A 254 0.01 -25.42 8.75
N GLN A 255 -1.12 -25.93 8.22
CA GLN A 255 -1.10 -26.86 7.08
C GLN A 255 -0.58 -26.17 5.81
N GLN A 256 -0.96 -24.91 5.58
CA GLN A 256 -0.47 -24.13 4.44
C GLN A 256 0.99 -23.72 4.61
N TRP A 257 1.43 -23.49 5.87
CA TRP A 257 2.84 -23.32 6.15
C TRP A 257 3.65 -24.57 5.79
N GLN A 258 3.20 -25.76 6.18
CA GLN A 258 3.85 -27.01 5.82
C GLN A 258 3.87 -27.23 4.30
N ALA A 259 2.82 -26.85 3.58
CA ALA A 259 2.79 -26.94 2.13
C ALA A 259 3.90 -26.08 1.49
N ILE A 260 4.12 -24.85 1.97
CA ILE A 260 5.24 -23.99 1.51
C ILE A 260 6.61 -24.60 1.84
N ARG A 261 6.77 -25.19 3.02
CA ARG A 261 8.03 -25.85 3.41
C ARG A 261 8.36 -27.05 2.52
N GLN A 262 7.34 -27.81 2.13
CA GLN A 262 7.48 -28.97 1.25
C GLN A 262 7.66 -28.56 -0.22
N ASN A 263 6.99 -27.48 -0.65
CA ASN A 263 7.07 -26.96 -2.00
C ASN A 263 7.22 -25.42 -2.00
N PRO A 264 8.47 -24.92 -1.96
CA PRO A 264 8.75 -23.48 -1.98
C PRO A 264 8.31 -22.76 -3.27
N ASP A 265 7.98 -23.47 -4.34
CA ASP A 265 7.47 -22.89 -5.57
C ASP A 265 6.05 -22.29 -5.41
N LEU A 266 5.37 -22.64 -4.31
CA LEU A 266 4.09 -22.00 -3.93
C LEU A 266 4.26 -20.58 -3.37
N ILE A 267 5.46 -20.19 -2.93
CA ILE A 267 5.69 -18.89 -2.26
C ILE A 267 5.27 -17.68 -3.11
N PRO A 268 5.58 -17.59 -4.42
CA PRO A 268 5.16 -16.45 -5.21
C PRO A 268 3.65 -16.26 -5.24
N ASN A 269 2.89 -17.36 -5.35
CA ASN A 269 1.43 -17.31 -5.34
C ASN A 269 0.89 -17.04 -3.92
N ALA A 270 1.50 -17.64 -2.90
CA ALA A 270 1.16 -17.39 -1.51
C ALA A 270 1.29 -15.90 -1.13
N VAL A 271 2.31 -15.19 -1.64
CA VAL A 271 2.46 -13.74 -1.44
C VAL A 271 1.32 -12.96 -2.11
N ASN A 272 0.88 -13.36 -3.31
CA ASN A 272 -0.29 -12.74 -3.94
C ASN A 272 -1.56 -12.98 -3.12
N GLU A 273 -1.74 -14.18 -2.55
CA GLU A 273 -2.89 -14.51 -1.70
C GLU A 273 -2.84 -13.73 -0.37
N VAL A 274 -1.66 -13.57 0.24
CA VAL A 274 -1.50 -12.68 1.41
C VAL A 274 -1.94 -11.26 1.09
N VAL A 275 -1.47 -10.69 -0.02
CA VAL A 275 -1.84 -9.33 -0.43
C VAL A 275 -3.33 -9.23 -0.77
N ARG A 276 -3.93 -10.27 -1.39
CA ARG A 276 -5.38 -10.33 -1.59
C ARG A 276 -6.12 -10.32 -0.26
N TYR A 277 -5.71 -11.18 0.65
CA TYR A 277 -6.43 -11.43 1.90
C TYR A 277 -6.32 -10.27 2.89
N GLU A 278 -5.11 -9.74 3.11
CA GLU A 278 -4.86 -8.66 4.07
C GLU A 278 -5.01 -7.26 3.48
N SER A 279 -4.71 -7.08 2.19
CA SER A 279 -4.76 -5.78 1.51
C SER A 279 -4.13 -4.66 2.35
N PRO A 280 -2.79 -4.58 2.44
CA PRO A 280 -2.11 -3.57 3.27
C PRO A 280 -2.58 -2.14 2.99
N ILE A 281 -2.85 -1.81 1.74
CA ILE A 281 -3.63 -0.63 1.34
C ILE A 281 -5.07 -1.07 1.14
N ARG A 282 -5.99 -0.52 1.94
CA ARG A 282 -7.41 -0.88 1.88
C ARG A 282 -8.17 -0.12 0.81
N ALA A 283 -7.88 1.15 0.65
CA ALA A 283 -8.58 2.02 -0.29
C ALA A 283 -7.78 3.27 -0.63
N PHE A 284 -7.98 3.78 -1.85
CA PHE A 284 -7.64 5.16 -2.22
C PHE A 284 -8.83 5.82 -2.87
N SER A 285 -8.89 7.15 -2.80
CA SER A 285 -9.93 7.89 -3.50
C SER A 285 -9.49 8.35 -4.89
N ARG A 286 -10.49 8.71 -5.72
CA ARG A 286 -10.34 9.37 -7.02
C ARG A 286 -11.35 10.52 -7.10
N ARG A 287 -11.13 11.44 -8.02
CA ARG A 287 -12.11 12.47 -8.33
C ARG A 287 -12.70 12.26 -9.71
N ALA A 288 -14.01 12.21 -9.83
CA ALA A 288 -14.68 12.16 -11.12
C ALA A 288 -14.62 13.56 -11.78
N VAL A 289 -14.03 13.69 -12.97
CA VAL A 289 -13.92 14.99 -13.68
C VAL A 289 -15.08 15.24 -14.62
N ARG A 290 -15.95 14.28 -14.81
CA ARG A 290 -17.21 14.35 -15.58
C ARG A 290 -18.29 13.54 -14.90
N ASP A 291 -19.55 13.74 -15.29
CA ASP A 291 -20.63 12.82 -14.92
C ASP A 291 -20.34 11.44 -15.51
N VAL A 292 -20.50 10.40 -14.71
CA VAL A 292 -20.26 9.01 -15.11
C VAL A 292 -21.29 8.10 -14.51
N GLU A 293 -21.60 7.02 -15.22
CA GLU A 293 -22.46 5.95 -14.74
C GLU A 293 -21.66 4.68 -14.49
N ILE A 294 -21.82 4.09 -13.30
CA ILE A 294 -21.19 2.83 -12.90
C ILE A 294 -22.34 1.86 -12.61
N ASP A 295 -22.50 0.84 -13.46
CA ASP A 295 -23.55 -0.17 -13.35
C ASP A 295 -24.93 0.43 -13.01
N GLY A 296 -25.38 1.44 -13.81
CA GLY A 296 -26.66 2.13 -13.66
C GLY A 296 -26.72 3.18 -12.53
N SER A 297 -25.64 3.40 -11.79
CA SER A 297 -25.57 4.40 -10.72
C SER A 297 -24.79 5.62 -11.16
N ARG A 298 -25.43 6.82 -11.10
CA ARG A 298 -24.80 8.07 -11.54
C ARG A 298 -23.89 8.64 -10.46
N VAL A 299 -22.62 8.86 -10.81
CA VAL A 299 -21.62 9.61 -10.03
C VAL A 299 -21.46 10.99 -10.69
N PRO A 300 -21.77 12.10 -10.01
CA PRO A 300 -21.70 13.42 -10.61
C PRO A 300 -20.27 13.92 -10.77
N LYS A 301 -20.04 14.78 -11.74
CA LYS A 301 -18.79 15.55 -11.90
C LYS A 301 -18.40 16.22 -10.59
N GLY A 302 -17.13 16.12 -10.24
CA GLY A 302 -16.58 16.70 -9.01
C GLY A 302 -16.73 15.81 -7.78
N ALA A 303 -17.44 14.68 -7.88
CA ALA A 303 -17.57 13.75 -6.78
C ALA A 303 -16.24 13.05 -6.47
N ARG A 304 -16.03 12.76 -5.19
CA ARG A 304 -14.94 11.88 -4.75
C ARG A 304 -15.47 10.46 -4.62
N VAL A 305 -14.77 9.51 -5.21
CA VAL A 305 -15.07 8.09 -5.11
C VAL A 305 -13.97 7.40 -4.31
N LEU A 306 -14.35 6.58 -3.34
CA LEU A 306 -13.46 5.75 -2.55
C LEU A 306 -13.43 4.35 -3.16
N VAL A 307 -12.32 3.98 -3.76
CA VAL A 307 -12.11 2.66 -4.37
C VAL A 307 -11.56 1.72 -3.29
N ILE A 308 -12.36 0.75 -2.86
CA ILE A 308 -12.04 -0.10 -1.71
C ILE A 308 -11.44 -1.43 -2.21
N TYR A 309 -10.10 -1.45 -2.36
CA TYR A 309 -9.34 -2.62 -2.84
C TYR A 309 -9.54 -3.85 -1.96
N ALA A 310 -9.53 -3.65 -0.62
CA ALA A 310 -9.73 -4.72 0.34
C ALA A 310 -11.12 -5.37 0.22
N SER A 311 -12.14 -4.59 -0.16
CA SER A 311 -13.46 -5.14 -0.47
C SER A 311 -13.46 -5.92 -1.77
N ALA A 312 -12.89 -5.36 -2.83
CA ALA A 312 -12.79 -6.00 -4.15
C ALA A 312 -12.02 -7.33 -4.07
N ASN A 313 -10.98 -7.39 -3.24
CA ASN A 313 -10.19 -8.59 -3.00
C ASN A 313 -10.95 -9.68 -2.22
N ARG A 314 -12.12 -9.37 -1.69
CA ARG A 314 -13.02 -10.31 -1.01
C ARG A 314 -14.41 -10.35 -1.66
N ASP A 315 -14.53 -9.92 -2.92
CA ASP A 315 -15.80 -9.96 -3.66
C ASP A 315 -16.15 -11.39 -4.08
N GLU A 316 -17.24 -11.90 -3.57
CA GLU A 316 -17.79 -13.23 -3.86
C GLU A 316 -18.22 -13.44 -5.33
N ARG A 317 -18.29 -12.36 -6.12
CA ARG A 317 -18.55 -12.39 -7.57
C ARG A 317 -17.31 -12.72 -8.38
N GLU A 318 -16.13 -12.50 -7.79
CA GLU A 318 -14.82 -12.68 -8.43
C GLU A 318 -14.03 -13.84 -7.82
N TRP A 319 -14.19 -14.07 -6.51
CA TRP A 319 -13.38 -15.03 -5.77
C TRP A 319 -14.24 -16.11 -5.12
N ASP A 320 -13.99 -17.37 -5.43
CA ASP A 320 -14.60 -18.49 -4.74
C ASP A 320 -14.12 -18.52 -3.28
N ASN A 321 -15.05 -18.63 -2.32
CA ASN A 321 -14.73 -18.61 -0.89
C ASN A 321 -13.76 -17.47 -0.51
N PRO A 322 -14.13 -16.19 -0.75
CA PRO A 322 -13.19 -15.05 -0.66
C PRO A 322 -12.60 -14.85 0.73
N ASP A 323 -13.28 -15.29 1.77
CA ASP A 323 -12.86 -15.17 3.17
C ASP A 323 -12.00 -16.34 3.65
N ALA A 324 -11.73 -17.33 2.79
CA ALA A 324 -10.74 -18.36 3.05
C ALA A 324 -9.36 -17.93 2.55
N PHE A 325 -8.35 -18.09 3.41
CA PHE A 325 -6.94 -17.99 3.02
C PHE A 325 -6.52 -19.30 2.35
N ASP A 326 -6.11 -19.23 1.08
CA ASP A 326 -5.74 -20.41 0.30
C ASP A 326 -4.57 -20.08 -0.65
N ILE A 327 -3.38 -20.57 -0.31
CA ILE A 327 -2.16 -20.34 -1.10
C ILE A 327 -2.15 -21.02 -2.46
N THR A 328 -3.12 -21.88 -2.75
CA THR A 328 -3.28 -22.55 -4.05
C THR A 328 -4.19 -21.78 -5.00
N ARG A 329 -4.92 -20.78 -4.47
CA ARG A 329 -5.78 -19.89 -5.26
C ARG A 329 -4.95 -19.10 -6.27
N ASP A 330 -5.42 -18.98 -7.53
CA ASP A 330 -4.84 -17.99 -8.46
C ASP A 330 -5.21 -16.57 -8.02
N ALA A 331 -4.33 -15.97 -7.21
CA ALA A 331 -4.49 -14.63 -6.67
C ALA A 331 -3.74 -13.54 -7.48
N ALA A 332 -3.28 -13.84 -8.69
CA ALA A 332 -2.49 -12.90 -9.49
C ALA A 332 -3.26 -11.62 -9.85
N ARG A 333 -4.59 -11.70 -9.98
CA ARG A 333 -5.47 -10.60 -10.35
C ARG A 333 -5.93 -9.71 -9.17
N GLN A 334 -5.45 -9.96 -7.94
CA GLN A 334 -5.80 -9.15 -6.77
C GLN A 334 -5.47 -7.66 -6.98
N LEU A 335 -6.24 -6.76 -6.35
CA LEU A 335 -6.13 -5.31 -6.50
C LEU A 335 -5.31 -4.60 -5.40
N GLY A 336 -4.67 -5.32 -4.49
CA GLY A 336 -3.88 -4.72 -3.41
C GLY A 336 -2.65 -3.94 -3.90
N PHE A 337 -2.20 -4.21 -5.15
CA PHE A 337 -1.19 -3.40 -5.84
C PHE A 337 -1.80 -2.35 -6.80
N GLY A 338 -3.12 -2.14 -6.74
CA GLY A 338 -3.81 -1.28 -7.70
C GLY A 338 -3.88 -1.86 -9.10
N SER A 339 -4.29 -1.05 -10.08
CA SER A 339 -4.37 -1.37 -11.50
C SER A 339 -4.19 -0.11 -12.34
N GLY A 340 -3.98 -0.26 -13.65
CA GLY A 340 -3.82 0.86 -14.58
C GLY A 340 -2.50 1.61 -14.38
N VAL A 341 -2.46 2.87 -14.81
CA VAL A 341 -1.25 3.73 -14.82
C VAL A 341 -0.70 3.96 -13.41
N HIS A 342 -1.57 3.98 -12.40
CA HIS A 342 -1.21 4.11 -10.99
C HIS A 342 -0.96 2.77 -10.27
N GLY A 343 -0.88 1.65 -10.99
CA GLY A 343 -0.46 0.38 -10.42
C GLY A 343 0.87 0.51 -9.68
N CYS A 344 1.02 -0.19 -8.56
CA CYS A 344 2.15 -0.04 -7.64
C CYS A 344 3.50 -0.15 -8.35
N ALA A 345 4.33 0.90 -8.25
CA ALA A 345 5.67 0.92 -8.84
C ALA A 345 6.61 -0.07 -8.13
N GLY A 346 6.47 -0.20 -6.81
CA GLY A 346 7.31 -1.03 -5.95
C GLY A 346 6.88 -2.50 -5.87
N GLN A 347 5.84 -2.94 -6.58
CA GLN A 347 5.31 -4.30 -6.43
C GLN A 347 6.36 -5.41 -6.63
N GLY A 348 7.35 -5.19 -7.52
CA GLY A 348 8.42 -6.14 -7.76
C GLY A 348 9.35 -6.28 -6.55
N LEU A 349 9.70 -5.16 -5.90
CA LEU A 349 10.52 -5.13 -4.70
C LEU A 349 9.75 -5.72 -3.50
N ALA A 350 8.51 -5.31 -3.27
CA ALA A 350 7.68 -5.82 -2.18
C ALA A 350 7.50 -7.36 -2.28
N ARG A 351 7.30 -7.88 -3.51
CA ARG A 351 7.28 -9.34 -3.74
C ARG A 351 8.63 -9.99 -3.46
N LEU A 352 9.73 -9.39 -3.91
CA LEU A 352 11.06 -9.91 -3.64
C LEU A 352 11.33 -10.02 -2.15
N GLU A 353 11.09 -8.97 -1.38
CA GLU A 353 11.30 -8.93 0.07
C GLU A 353 10.43 -9.96 0.78
N THR A 354 9.12 -9.97 0.52
CA THR A 354 8.18 -10.90 1.17
C THR A 354 8.48 -12.35 0.81
N GLN A 355 8.73 -12.65 -0.48
CA GLN A 355 9.08 -14.00 -0.93
C GLN A 355 10.40 -14.48 -0.33
N THR A 356 11.40 -13.60 -0.24
CA THR A 356 12.71 -13.94 0.31
C THR A 356 12.60 -14.24 1.80
N MET A 357 11.89 -13.40 2.56
CA MET A 357 11.62 -13.65 3.98
C MET A 357 10.95 -15.02 4.18
N LEU A 358 9.88 -15.30 3.42
CA LEU A 358 9.17 -16.58 3.53
C LEU A 358 10.05 -17.78 3.14
N ARG A 359 10.92 -17.64 2.11
CA ARG A 359 11.85 -18.71 1.73
C ARG A 359 12.88 -19.01 2.81
N VAL A 360 13.44 -17.98 3.44
CA VAL A 360 14.40 -18.17 4.53
C VAL A 360 13.72 -18.83 5.73
N LEU A 361 12.55 -18.32 6.12
CA LEU A 361 11.77 -18.90 7.22
C LEU A 361 11.33 -20.34 6.92
N ALA A 362 10.89 -20.67 5.71
CA ALA A 362 10.46 -22.02 5.35
C ALA A 362 11.57 -23.08 5.50
N ARG A 363 12.83 -22.68 5.32
CA ARG A 363 14.00 -23.54 5.54
C ARG A 363 14.36 -23.71 7.02
N ARG A 364 14.05 -22.73 7.86
CA ARG A 364 14.58 -22.62 9.23
C ARG A 364 13.51 -22.81 10.31
N VAL A 365 12.25 -22.52 10.02
CA VAL A 365 11.16 -22.51 10.99
C VAL A 365 10.19 -23.65 10.68
N GLU A 366 10.06 -24.59 11.59
CA GLU A 366 9.14 -25.72 11.41
C GLU A 366 7.68 -25.29 11.52
N ARG A 367 7.38 -24.46 12.50
CA ARG A 367 6.02 -23.95 12.76
C ARG A 367 6.07 -22.60 13.47
N PHE A 368 5.02 -21.82 13.33
CA PHE A 368 4.77 -20.65 14.15
C PHE A 368 3.86 -21.02 15.31
N VAL A 369 4.25 -20.63 16.52
CA VAL A 369 3.45 -20.83 17.73
C VAL A 369 3.19 -19.45 18.33
N PRO A 370 1.93 -18.93 18.24
CA PRO A 370 1.63 -17.63 18.82
C PRO A 370 1.88 -17.59 20.32
N ALA A 371 2.68 -16.63 20.79
CA ALA A 371 2.94 -16.40 22.21
C ALA A 371 1.84 -15.58 22.91
N GLY A 372 0.89 -15.03 22.12
CA GLY A 372 -0.23 -14.23 22.59
C GLY A 372 -1.19 -13.87 21.46
N THR A 373 -2.20 -13.06 21.76
CA THR A 373 -3.14 -12.56 20.75
C THR A 373 -2.48 -11.45 19.94
N PRO A 374 -2.40 -11.57 18.60
CA PRO A 374 -1.89 -10.51 17.75
C PRO A 374 -2.69 -9.22 17.92
N LYS A 375 -2.00 -8.09 17.93
CA LYS A 375 -2.64 -6.78 17.97
C LYS A 375 -2.60 -6.16 16.56
N ARG A 376 -3.77 -5.84 16.01
CA ARG A 376 -3.86 -5.10 14.75
C ARG A 376 -3.58 -3.63 15.00
N ALA A 377 -2.68 -3.04 14.22
CA ALA A 377 -2.49 -1.59 14.23
C ALA A 377 -3.75 -0.88 13.73
N VAL A 378 -4.08 0.23 14.36
CA VAL A 378 -5.21 1.09 13.96
C VAL A 378 -4.65 2.26 13.18
N ASN A 379 -4.85 2.26 11.88
CA ASN A 379 -4.52 3.36 10.97
C ASN A 379 -5.72 3.71 10.07
N ASN A 380 -5.69 4.90 9.51
CA ASN A 380 -6.75 5.36 8.60
C ASN A 380 -6.78 4.61 7.27
#